data_881b079c82462fdfbbdaf338d717636d
#
_entry.id   881b079c82462fdfbbdaf338d717636d
#
_cell.length_a   1.000
_cell.length_b   1.000
_cell.length_c   1.000
_cell.angle_alpha   90.00
_cell.angle_beta   90.00
_cell.angle_gamma   90.00
#
_symmetry.space_group_name_H-M   'P 1'
#
loop_
_entity.id
_entity.type
_entity.pdbx_description
1 polymer ?
#
loop_
_entity_poly.entity_id
_entity_poly.type
_entity_poly.pdbx_seq_one_letter_code
_entity_poly.pdbx_strand_id
1 'polypeptide(L)'
;LKPQESCLLEVRDLHLRIEDRWLARDLSFSLSKGEFIGIIGSSGSGKTTLLRAINGETKAESGNIKIGAGSKLPVGMIHQDLELAEGSTALNNALSGSLLRHAWTDTLFGFPEEEKEKAFELLDTLGLSRKVNQWTSTLSRGERQRLAIVRTLLAEPLILLADEPVASLDSDWSIKTLDLLNDFAKQKQAGVICSLHDPKQVEEFADKVIRIDSTNPEQWKVEELS
;
A
#
# COMPACT_ATOMS: atom_id res chain seq x y z
N LEU A 1 20.40 15.75 -12.65
CA LEU A 1 19.76 14.50 -13.09
C LEU A 1 20.17 13.40 -12.13
N LYS A 2 19.27 12.97 -11.20
CA LYS A 2 19.49 11.77 -10.37
C LYS A 2 19.50 10.54 -11.29
N PRO A 3 20.30 9.53 -11.02
CA PRO A 3 20.40 8.35 -11.87
C PRO A 3 19.05 7.66 -12.02
N GLN A 4 18.72 7.19 -13.21
CA GLN A 4 17.49 6.44 -13.57
C GLN A 4 17.28 5.14 -12.75
N GLU A 5 18.27 4.70 -11.98
CA GLU A 5 18.24 3.45 -11.18
C GLU A 5 17.40 3.53 -9.89
N SER A 6 16.97 4.71 -9.45
CA SER A 6 16.18 4.88 -8.22
C SER A 6 14.67 4.99 -8.45
N CYS A 7 14.21 5.18 -9.68
CA CYS A 7 12.78 5.39 -9.98
C CYS A 7 12.05 4.04 -10.06
N LEU A 8 11.06 3.85 -9.17
CA LEU A 8 10.20 2.65 -9.14
C LEU A 8 8.91 2.84 -9.92
N LEU A 9 8.35 4.04 -9.93
CA LEU A 9 7.13 4.41 -10.66
C LEU A 9 7.30 5.76 -11.31
N GLU A 10 6.88 5.83 -12.56
CA GLU A 10 6.75 7.09 -13.30
C GLU A 10 5.34 7.21 -13.86
N VAL A 11 4.64 8.24 -13.46
CA VAL A 11 3.31 8.62 -13.96
C VAL A 11 3.47 9.89 -14.79
N ARG A 12 3.00 9.88 -16.05
CA ARG A 12 3.10 11.03 -16.97
C ARG A 12 1.76 11.33 -17.59
N ASP A 13 1.35 12.59 -17.48
CA ASP A 13 0.16 13.16 -18.12
C ASP A 13 -1.07 12.28 -17.95
N LEU A 14 -1.25 11.75 -16.72
CA LEU A 14 -2.30 10.80 -16.40
C LEU A 14 -3.64 11.52 -16.30
N HIS A 15 -4.61 11.01 -17.03
CA HIS A 15 -6.00 11.44 -16.97
C HIS A 15 -6.87 10.31 -16.44
N LEU A 16 -7.58 10.59 -15.35
CA LEU A 16 -8.52 9.66 -14.73
C LEU A 16 -9.95 10.17 -14.85
N ARG A 17 -10.86 9.27 -15.24
CA ARG A 17 -12.28 9.55 -15.39
C ARG A 17 -13.10 8.38 -14.89
N ILE A 18 -14.22 8.65 -14.23
CA ILE A 18 -15.25 7.68 -13.90
C ILE A 18 -16.55 8.20 -14.49
N GLU A 19 -17.15 7.41 -15.39
CA GLU A 19 -18.34 7.80 -16.16
C GLU A 19 -18.10 9.15 -16.87
N ASP A 20 -18.88 10.17 -16.56
CA ASP A 20 -18.75 11.51 -17.14
C ASP A 20 -17.96 12.51 -16.27
N ARG A 21 -17.43 12.06 -15.11
CA ARG A 21 -16.70 12.92 -14.19
C ARG A 21 -15.20 12.71 -14.31
N TRP A 22 -14.47 13.79 -14.58
CA TRP A 22 -13.02 13.85 -14.45
C TRP A 22 -12.61 13.81 -12.98
N LEU A 23 -11.64 12.96 -12.67
CA LEU A 23 -11.05 12.87 -11.33
C LEU A 23 -9.68 13.54 -11.30
N ALA A 24 -8.86 13.34 -12.33
CA ALA A 24 -7.56 13.96 -12.46
C ALA A 24 -7.27 14.25 -13.93
N ARG A 25 -6.57 15.37 -14.19
CA ARG A 25 -6.03 15.73 -15.49
C ARG A 25 -4.57 16.16 -15.36
N ASP A 26 -3.77 15.77 -16.35
CA ASP A 26 -2.35 16.15 -16.46
C ASP A 26 -1.52 15.78 -15.20
N LEU A 27 -1.91 14.71 -14.48
CA LEU A 27 -1.19 14.29 -13.28
C LEU A 27 0.13 13.62 -13.66
N SER A 28 1.24 14.21 -13.20
CA SER A 28 2.57 13.67 -13.42
C SER A 28 3.36 13.65 -12.11
N PHE A 29 3.95 12.50 -11.76
CA PHE A 29 4.82 12.36 -10.59
C PHE A 29 5.69 11.11 -10.74
N SER A 30 6.68 10.99 -9.87
CA SER A 30 7.53 9.79 -9.77
C SER A 30 7.67 9.35 -8.32
N LEU A 31 7.86 8.04 -8.13
CA LEU A 31 8.16 7.41 -6.85
C LEU A 31 9.52 6.75 -6.93
N SER A 32 10.38 7.07 -5.99
CA SER A 32 11.74 6.53 -5.89
C SER A 32 11.84 5.43 -4.84
N LYS A 33 12.96 4.71 -4.83
CA LYS A 33 13.30 3.75 -3.77
C LYS A 33 13.39 4.44 -2.41
N GLY A 34 12.77 3.84 -1.40
CA GLY A 34 12.76 4.36 -0.03
C GLY A 34 11.86 5.57 0.19
N GLU A 35 11.05 5.96 -0.82
CA GLU A 35 10.21 7.14 -0.77
C GLU A 35 8.79 6.81 -0.34
N PHE A 36 8.19 7.68 0.47
CA PHE A 36 6.81 7.61 0.93
C PHE A 36 6.01 8.80 0.38
N ILE A 37 4.99 8.53 -0.45
CA ILE A 37 4.06 9.53 -0.97
C ILE A 37 2.73 9.43 -0.24
N GLY A 38 2.30 10.52 0.40
CA GLY A 38 0.96 10.66 0.97
C GLY A 38 -0.04 11.20 -0.08
N ILE A 39 -1.26 10.68 -0.09
CA ILE A 39 -2.36 11.23 -0.90
C ILE A 39 -3.41 11.78 0.07
N ILE A 40 -3.74 13.06 -0.06
CA ILE A 40 -4.76 13.71 0.75
C ILE A 40 -5.85 14.36 -0.10
N GLY A 41 -7.09 14.20 0.32
CA GLY A 41 -8.26 14.75 -0.37
C GLY A 41 -9.55 14.25 0.29
N SER A 42 -10.66 14.91 0.00
CA SER A 42 -11.99 14.53 0.50
C SER A 42 -12.39 13.12 0.09
N SER A 43 -13.36 12.54 0.78
CA SER A 43 -13.96 11.27 0.36
C SER A 43 -14.55 11.40 -1.06
N GLY A 44 -14.36 10.39 -1.90
CA GLY A 44 -14.81 10.40 -3.29
C GLY A 44 -14.01 11.32 -4.23
N SER A 45 -12.86 11.85 -3.82
CA SER A 45 -12.00 12.70 -4.65
C SER A 45 -11.19 11.93 -5.70
N GLY A 46 -11.13 10.59 -5.63
CA GLY A 46 -10.41 9.77 -6.61
C GLY A 46 -9.15 9.10 -6.10
N LYS A 47 -8.80 9.20 -4.80
CA LYS A 47 -7.60 8.57 -4.20
C LYS A 47 -7.52 7.07 -4.52
N THR A 48 -8.57 6.33 -4.18
CA THR A 48 -8.70 4.90 -4.48
C THR A 48 -8.57 4.61 -5.97
N THR A 49 -9.15 5.47 -6.83
CA THR A 49 -9.09 5.29 -8.29
C THR A 49 -7.67 5.44 -8.81
N LEU A 50 -6.88 6.40 -8.28
CA LEU A 50 -5.47 6.53 -8.62
C LEU A 50 -4.69 5.28 -8.20
N LEU A 51 -4.86 4.81 -6.96
CA LEU A 51 -4.20 3.61 -6.48
C LEU A 51 -4.54 2.38 -7.33
N ARG A 52 -5.82 2.20 -7.67
CA ARG A 52 -6.28 1.12 -8.57
C ARG A 52 -5.76 1.26 -10.00
N ALA A 53 -5.59 2.49 -10.50
CA ALA A 53 -5.00 2.71 -11.81
C ALA A 53 -3.51 2.31 -11.83
N ILE A 54 -2.77 2.64 -10.76
CA ILE A 54 -1.36 2.21 -10.61
C ILE A 54 -1.27 0.69 -10.49
N ASN A 55 -2.20 0.06 -9.76
CA ASN A 55 -2.26 -1.40 -9.61
C ASN A 55 -2.76 -2.13 -10.88
N GLY A 56 -3.20 -1.39 -11.90
CA GLY A 56 -3.70 -1.97 -13.15
C GLY A 56 -5.15 -2.47 -13.10
N GLU A 57 -5.87 -2.25 -12.02
CA GLU A 57 -7.28 -2.63 -11.84
C GLU A 57 -8.25 -1.69 -12.56
N THR A 58 -7.85 -0.43 -12.70
CA THR A 58 -8.65 0.60 -13.37
C THR A 58 -7.86 1.16 -14.55
N LYS A 59 -8.49 1.25 -15.71
CA LYS A 59 -7.86 1.82 -16.90
C LYS A 59 -7.92 3.35 -16.84
N ALA A 60 -6.77 3.99 -17.07
CA ALA A 60 -6.72 5.43 -17.27
C ALA A 60 -7.34 5.81 -18.63
N GLU A 61 -7.91 7.01 -18.74
CA GLU A 61 -8.42 7.56 -20.00
C GLU A 61 -7.27 7.84 -20.98
N SER A 62 -6.19 8.43 -20.47
CA SER A 62 -4.95 8.64 -21.21
C SER A 62 -3.78 8.86 -20.24
N GLY A 63 -2.58 9.03 -20.80
CA GLY A 63 -1.34 9.13 -20.04
C GLY A 63 -0.59 7.81 -19.95
N ASN A 64 0.47 7.80 -19.16
CA ASN A 64 1.32 6.62 -19.03
C ASN A 64 1.69 6.35 -17.57
N ILE A 65 1.58 5.07 -17.16
CA ILE A 65 2.05 4.56 -15.87
C ILE A 65 3.12 3.53 -16.18
N LYS A 66 4.36 3.83 -15.78
CA LYS A 66 5.51 2.94 -15.98
C LYS A 66 6.05 2.49 -14.63
N ILE A 67 6.04 1.18 -14.39
CA ILE A 67 6.59 0.54 -13.20
C ILE A 67 7.96 -0.02 -13.53
N GLY A 68 8.94 0.21 -12.64
CA GLY A 68 10.29 -0.31 -12.76
C GLY A 68 10.32 -1.84 -12.81
N ALA A 69 11.29 -2.40 -13.55
CA ALA A 69 11.52 -3.83 -13.62
C ALA A 69 12.32 -4.31 -12.40
N GLY A 70 12.12 -5.55 -11.95
CA GLY A 70 13.02 -6.17 -10.97
C GLY A 70 12.39 -7.01 -9.87
N SER A 71 11.06 -7.19 -9.84
CA SER A 71 10.38 -8.08 -8.86
C SER A 71 9.36 -8.98 -9.54
N LYS A 72 9.13 -10.16 -8.94
CA LYS A 72 8.01 -11.05 -9.30
C LYS A 72 6.65 -10.42 -8.96
N LEU A 73 6.61 -9.60 -7.91
CA LEU A 73 5.46 -8.81 -7.51
C LEU A 73 5.86 -7.32 -7.50
N PRO A 74 5.71 -6.60 -8.61
CA PRO A 74 6.10 -5.20 -8.66
C PRO A 74 5.24 -4.30 -7.77
N VAL A 75 3.95 -4.61 -7.62
CA VAL A 75 2.98 -3.81 -6.83
C VAL A 75 2.24 -4.71 -5.85
N GLY A 76 2.18 -4.31 -4.59
CA GLY A 76 1.29 -4.86 -3.58
C GLY A 76 0.29 -3.81 -3.14
N MET A 77 -0.97 -4.19 -2.92
CA MET A 77 -2.01 -3.25 -2.52
C MET A 77 -2.71 -3.70 -1.24
N ILE A 78 -2.84 -2.76 -0.30
CA ILE A 78 -3.72 -2.86 0.86
C ILE A 78 -5.03 -2.20 0.47
N HIS A 79 -6.06 -3.02 0.21
CA HIS A 79 -7.38 -2.56 -0.18
C HIS A 79 -8.21 -2.16 1.04
N GLN A 80 -9.12 -1.21 0.86
CA GLN A 80 -10.07 -0.80 1.90
C GLN A 80 -10.95 -1.98 2.38
N ASP A 81 -11.28 -2.91 1.48
CA ASP A 81 -12.08 -4.12 1.77
C ASP A 81 -11.26 -5.29 2.31
N LEU A 82 -9.95 -5.08 2.54
CA LEU A 82 -8.96 -5.98 3.15
C LEU A 82 -8.74 -7.32 2.42
N GLU A 83 -9.69 -7.86 1.70
CA GLU A 83 -9.62 -9.10 0.89
C GLU A 83 -8.99 -10.31 1.63
N LEU A 84 -9.30 -10.48 2.92
CA LEU A 84 -8.82 -11.59 3.73
C LEU A 84 -9.68 -12.84 3.56
N ALA A 85 -9.05 -14.01 3.61
CA ALA A 85 -9.75 -15.28 3.63
C ALA A 85 -10.36 -15.53 5.03
N GLU A 86 -11.67 -15.28 5.19
CA GLU A 86 -12.37 -15.40 6.49
C GLU A 86 -12.33 -16.81 7.08
N GLY A 87 -12.34 -17.84 6.22
CA GLY A 87 -12.24 -19.25 6.58
C GLY A 87 -10.80 -19.74 6.83
N SER A 88 -9.86 -18.84 7.09
CA SER A 88 -8.46 -19.16 7.36
C SER A 88 -8.00 -18.51 8.67
N THR A 89 -6.93 -19.03 9.27
CA THR A 89 -6.33 -18.42 10.46
C THR A 89 -5.58 -17.13 10.12
N ALA A 90 -5.32 -16.30 11.12
CA ALA A 90 -4.52 -15.09 10.95
C ALA A 90 -3.12 -15.41 10.39
N LEU A 91 -2.46 -16.44 10.90
CA LEU A 91 -1.15 -16.86 10.40
C LEU A 91 -1.20 -17.29 8.93
N ASN A 92 -2.17 -18.09 8.54
CA ASN A 92 -2.28 -18.55 7.15
C ASN A 92 -2.62 -17.40 6.19
N ASN A 93 -3.45 -16.43 6.62
CA ASN A 93 -3.67 -15.21 5.84
C ASN A 93 -2.38 -14.41 5.69
N ALA A 94 -1.62 -14.20 6.76
CA ALA A 94 -0.33 -13.52 6.70
C ALA A 94 0.61 -14.22 5.70
N LEU A 95 0.81 -15.53 5.87
CA LEU A 95 1.70 -16.34 5.04
C LEU A 95 1.28 -16.40 3.57
N SER A 96 -0.01 -16.26 3.27
CA SER A 96 -0.48 -16.22 1.88
C SER A 96 0.15 -15.07 1.07
N GLY A 97 0.60 -13.99 1.73
CA GLY A 97 1.35 -12.91 1.09
C GLY A 97 2.66 -13.35 0.46
N SER A 98 3.35 -14.32 1.06
CA SER A 98 4.63 -14.80 0.55
C SER A 98 4.53 -15.80 -0.61
N LEU A 99 3.32 -16.30 -0.96
CA LEU A 99 3.13 -17.34 -1.97
C LEU A 99 3.77 -17.02 -3.33
N LEU A 100 3.70 -15.76 -3.77
CA LEU A 100 4.25 -15.35 -5.08
C LEU A 100 5.79 -15.32 -5.10
N ARG A 101 6.44 -15.35 -3.93
CA ARG A 101 7.90 -15.36 -3.82
C ARG A 101 8.48 -16.77 -3.92
N HIS A 102 7.69 -17.79 -3.64
CA HIS A 102 8.08 -19.20 -3.62
C HIS A 102 7.60 -19.95 -4.86
N ALA A 103 8.27 -21.07 -5.18
CA ALA A 103 7.72 -22.04 -6.10
C ALA A 103 6.57 -22.79 -5.40
N TRP A 104 5.55 -23.21 -6.16
CA TRP A 104 4.42 -23.96 -5.61
C TRP A 104 4.87 -25.25 -4.91
N THR A 105 5.98 -25.84 -5.35
CA THR A 105 6.58 -27.03 -4.74
C THR A 105 7.08 -26.78 -3.30
N ASP A 106 7.56 -25.57 -3.02
CA ASP A 106 8.17 -25.21 -1.74
C ASP A 106 7.11 -25.03 -0.64
N THR A 107 5.87 -24.74 -1.07
CA THR A 107 4.74 -24.51 -0.16
C THR A 107 3.78 -25.70 -0.09
N LEU A 108 3.98 -26.75 -0.90
CA LEU A 108 3.10 -27.93 -0.96
C LEU A 108 2.98 -28.66 0.39
N PHE A 109 4.07 -28.71 1.17
CA PHE A 109 4.14 -29.34 2.48
C PHE A 109 4.12 -28.35 3.65
N GLY A 110 3.78 -27.08 3.37
CA GLY A 110 3.75 -25.99 4.32
C GLY A 110 4.74 -24.88 3.96
N PHE A 111 4.61 -23.75 4.61
CA PHE A 111 5.51 -22.62 4.40
C PHE A 111 6.88 -22.89 5.03
N PRO A 112 7.98 -22.39 4.42
CA PRO A 112 9.31 -22.42 5.01
C PRO A 112 9.32 -21.79 6.41
N GLU A 113 10.18 -22.30 7.31
CA GLU A 113 10.26 -21.81 8.69
C GLU A 113 10.64 -20.31 8.73
N GLU A 114 11.55 -19.88 7.87
CA GLU A 114 11.92 -18.47 7.73
C GLU A 114 10.72 -17.56 7.45
N GLU A 115 9.78 -18.00 6.61
CA GLU A 115 8.56 -17.23 6.32
C GLU A 115 7.62 -17.16 7.52
N LYS A 116 7.54 -18.25 8.29
CA LYS A 116 6.76 -18.26 9.52
C LYS A 116 7.36 -17.33 10.57
N GLU A 117 8.68 -17.33 10.74
CA GLU A 117 9.37 -16.40 11.63
C GLU A 117 9.11 -14.95 11.25
N LYS A 118 9.28 -14.58 9.98
CA LYS A 118 8.94 -13.23 9.47
C LYS A 118 7.46 -12.88 9.71
N ALA A 119 6.56 -13.83 9.48
CA ALA A 119 5.14 -13.61 9.72
C ALA A 119 4.85 -13.38 11.21
N PHE A 120 5.46 -14.14 12.11
CA PHE A 120 5.33 -13.96 13.55
C PHE A 120 5.87 -12.61 14.02
N GLU A 121 7.04 -12.18 13.54
CA GLU A 121 7.62 -10.87 13.87
C GLU A 121 6.69 -9.71 13.45
N LEU A 122 6.17 -9.74 12.24
CA LEU A 122 5.23 -8.72 11.76
C LEU A 122 3.88 -8.76 12.51
N LEU A 123 3.36 -9.96 12.79
CA LEU A 123 2.14 -10.12 13.58
C LEU A 123 2.33 -9.61 15.01
N ASP A 124 3.50 -9.81 15.62
CA ASP A 124 3.81 -9.30 16.96
C ASP A 124 3.95 -7.78 16.96
N THR A 125 4.67 -7.22 16.00
CA THR A 125 4.81 -5.77 15.80
C THR A 125 3.46 -5.07 15.74
N LEU A 126 2.48 -5.69 15.06
CA LEU A 126 1.12 -5.17 14.95
C LEU A 126 0.14 -5.73 16.00
N GLY A 127 0.65 -6.34 17.10
CA GLY A 127 -0.13 -6.77 18.26
C GLY A 127 -1.07 -7.94 18.00
N LEU A 128 -0.73 -8.81 17.05
CA LEU A 128 -1.53 -9.98 16.66
C LEU A 128 -0.91 -11.32 17.09
N SER A 129 0.21 -11.32 17.83
CA SER A 129 0.92 -12.54 18.24
C SER A 129 0.04 -13.55 18.99
N ARG A 130 -0.90 -13.08 19.82
CA ARG A 130 -1.86 -13.94 20.53
C ARG A 130 -3.04 -14.41 19.68
N LYS A 131 -3.14 -13.91 18.43
CA LYS A 131 -4.26 -14.16 17.51
C LYS A 131 -3.90 -15.06 16.33
N VAL A 132 -2.65 -15.50 16.23
CA VAL A 132 -2.10 -16.25 15.08
C VAL A 132 -2.93 -17.47 14.66
N ASN A 133 -3.50 -18.19 15.63
CA ASN A 133 -4.33 -19.38 15.40
C ASN A 133 -5.84 -19.07 15.36
N GLN A 134 -6.25 -17.80 15.53
CA GLN A 134 -7.66 -17.43 15.46
C GLN A 134 -8.13 -17.35 14.01
N TRP A 135 -9.38 -17.72 13.77
CA TRP A 135 -10.04 -17.54 12.49
C TRP A 135 -10.20 -16.05 12.19
N THR A 136 -9.86 -15.66 10.98
CA THR A 136 -9.93 -14.25 10.55
C THR A 136 -11.32 -13.65 10.71
N SER A 137 -12.38 -14.46 10.51
CA SER A 137 -13.76 -14.04 10.74
C SER A 137 -14.07 -13.61 12.19
N THR A 138 -13.27 -14.03 13.17
CA THR A 138 -13.45 -13.69 14.60
C THR A 138 -12.65 -12.45 15.03
N LEU A 139 -11.79 -11.94 14.15
CA LEU A 139 -11.00 -10.74 14.43
C LEU A 139 -11.87 -9.48 14.32
N SER A 140 -11.58 -8.48 15.15
CA SER A 140 -12.16 -7.14 15.01
C SER A 140 -11.74 -6.49 13.70
N ARG A 141 -12.42 -5.43 13.28
CA ARG A 141 -12.10 -4.70 12.04
C ARG A 141 -10.65 -4.16 12.07
N GLY A 142 -10.22 -3.56 13.17
CA GLY A 142 -8.84 -3.07 13.31
C GLY A 142 -7.79 -4.19 13.30
N GLU A 143 -8.09 -5.37 13.90
CA GLU A 143 -7.22 -6.54 13.82
C GLU A 143 -7.12 -7.08 12.39
N ARG A 144 -8.24 -7.14 11.65
CA ARG A 144 -8.23 -7.52 10.24
C ARG A 144 -7.46 -6.52 9.38
N GLN A 145 -7.58 -5.21 9.67
CA GLN A 145 -6.80 -4.17 9.00
C GLN A 145 -5.30 -4.44 9.15
N ARG A 146 -4.83 -4.62 10.39
CA ARG A 146 -3.42 -4.92 10.68
C ARG A 146 -2.97 -6.24 10.05
N LEU A 147 -3.81 -7.26 10.02
CA LEU A 147 -3.51 -8.52 9.36
C LEU A 147 -3.33 -8.37 7.84
N ALA A 148 -4.17 -7.57 7.17
CA ALA A 148 -4.03 -7.29 5.75
C ALA A 148 -2.71 -6.58 5.43
N ILE A 149 -2.27 -5.69 6.32
CA ILE A 149 -0.97 -5.03 6.21
C ILE A 149 0.17 -6.06 6.31
N VAL A 150 0.16 -6.92 7.34
CA VAL A 150 1.16 -8.00 7.49
C VAL A 150 1.23 -8.86 6.23
N ARG A 151 0.09 -9.31 5.72
CA ARG A 151 0.01 -10.12 4.49
C ARG A 151 0.68 -9.42 3.31
N THR A 152 0.41 -8.13 3.13
CA THR A 152 0.95 -7.36 2.00
C THR A 152 2.46 -7.11 2.17
N LEU A 153 2.93 -6.85 3.39
CA LEU A 153 4.37 -6.68 3.65
C LEU A 153 5.16 -7.98 3.44
N LEU A 154 4.59 -9.15 3.77
CA LEU A 154 5.21 -10.45 3.51
C LEU A 154 5.35 -10.77 2.02
N ALA A 155 4.58 -10.14 1.16
CA ALA A 155 4.75 -10.25 -0.28
C ALA A 155 6.03 -9.55 -0.78
N GLU A 156 6.63 -8.66 0.01
CA GLU A 156 7.81 -7.85 -0.32
C GLU A 156 7.70 -7.14 -1.69
N PRO A 157 6.63 -6.36 -1.94
CA PRO A 157 6.46 -5.65 -3.20
C PRO A 157 7.52 -4.55 -3.37
N LEU A 158 7.83 -4.18 -4.64
CA LEU A 158 8.65 -3.00 -4.93
C LEU A 158 7.90 -1.69 -4.63
N ILE A 159 6.60 -1.69 -4.89
CA ILE A 159 5.69 -0.57 -4.65
C ILE A 159 4.56 -1.06 -3.78
N LEU A 160 4.37 -0.43 -2.64
CA LEU A 160 3.26 -0.67 -1.73
C LEU A 160 2.22 0.43 -1.89
N LEU A 161 1.03 0.06 -2.31
CA LEU A 161 -0.13 0.95 -2.37
C LEU A 161 -1.01 0.68 -1.15
N ALA A 162 -1.40 1.71 -0.42
CA ALA A 162 -2.22 1.58 0.77
C ALA A 162 -3.43 2.52 0.72
N ASP A 163 -4.63 1.95 0.63
CA ASP A 163 -5.87 2.71 0.60
C ASP A 163 -6.47 2.78 2.00
N GLU A 164 -6.30 3.93 2.64
CA GLU A 164 -6.77 4.23 4.00
C GLU A 164 -6.35 3.17 5.05
N PRO A 165 -5.05 2.79 5.13
CA PRO A 165 -4.61 1.64 5.91
C PRO A 165 -4.81 1.81 7.43
N VAL A 166 -5.07 3.02 7.91
CA VAL A 166 -5.22 3.34 9.34
C VAL A 166 -6.63 3.82 9.72
N ALA A 167 -7.58 3.87 8.79
CA ALA A 167 -8.91 4.43 9.03
C ALA A 167 -9.73 3.71 10.12
N SER A 168 -9.44 2.46 10.43
CA SER A 168 -10.15 1.65 11.44
C SER A 168 -9.32 1.44 12.71
N LEU A 169 -8.22 2.17 12.88
CA LEU A 169 -7.29 2.05 13.99
C LEU A 169 -7.42 3.25 14.94
N ASP A 170 -7.13 3.03 16.22
CA ASP A 170 -6.90 4.13 17.15
C ASP A 170 -5.57 4.84 16.85
N SER A 171 -5.32 5.95 17.53
CA SER A 171 -4.14 6.79 17.30
C SER A 171 -2.83 6.03 17.44
N ASP A 172 -2.70 5.19 18.47
CA ASP A 172 -1.45 4.48 18.76
C ASP A 172 -1.14 3.43 17.70
N TRP A 173 -2.17 2.67 17.26
CA TRP A 173 -2.01 1.71 16.18
C TRP A 173 -1.85 2.39 14.81
N SER A 174 -2.43 3.56 14.62
CA SER A 174 -2.24 4.35 13.39
C SER A 174 -0.78 4.76 13.22
N ILE A 175 -0.17 5.34 14.26
CA ILE A 175 1.24 5.76 14.25
C ILE A 175 2.15 4.54 14.03
N LYS A 176 2.01 3.48 14.85
CA LYS A 176 2.81 2.25 14.70
C LYS A 176 2.72 1.62 13.31
N THR A 177 1.54 1.69 12.71
CA THR A 177 1.33 1.16 11.36
C THR A 177 2.04 2.00 10.32
N LEU A 178 1.95 3.34 10.40
CA LEU A 178 2.64 4.23 9.47
C LEU A 178 4.15 4.17 9.63
N ASP A 179 4.67 4.05 10.87
CA ASP A 179 6.09 3.79 11.14
C ASP A 179 6.54 2.51 10.44
N LEU A 180 5.78 1.41 10.58
CA LEU A 180 6.12 0.14 9.93
C LEU A 180 6.13 0.23 8.39
N LEU A 181 5.19 0.98 7.79
CA LEU A 181 5.16 1.19 6.34
C LEU A 181 6.35 2.05 5.87
N ASN A 182 6.72 3.08 6.65
CA ASN A 182 7.88 3.92 6.36
C ASN A 182 9.20 3.16 6.51
N ASP A 183 9.32 2.36 7.56
CA ASP A 183 10.47 1.47 7.76
C ASP A 183 10.59 0.45 6.63
N PHE A 184 9.48 -0.14 6.19
CA PHE A 184 9.46 -1.02 5.04
C PHE A 184 9.98 -0.33 3.78
N ALA A 185 9.53 0.90 3.49
CA ALA A 185 10.02 1.67 2.35
C ALA A 185 11.54 1.82 2.41
N LYS A 186 12.07 2.26 3.54
CA LYS A 186 13.50 2.56 3.72
C LYS A 186 14.38 1.32 3.76
N GLN A 187 14.00 0.29 4.51
CA GLN A 187 14.81 -0.93 4.69
C GLN A 187 14.79 -1.82 3.44
N LYS A 188 13.64 -1.97 2.78
CA LYS A 188 13.50 -2.78 1.56
C LYS A 188 13.79 -2.00 0.27
N GLN A 189 14.07 -0.69 0.37
CA GLN A 189 14.21 0.18 -0.79
C GLN A 189 12.98 0.11 -1.70
N ALA A 190 11.81 -0.08 -1.09
CA ALA A 190 10.50 -0.06 -1.73
C ALA A 190 9.98 1.37 -1.80
N GLY A 191 8.98 1.61 -2.66
CA GLY A 191 8.22 2.87 -2.64
C GLY A 191 6.86 2.66 -2.00
N VAL A 192 6.37 3.64 -1.23
CA VAL A 192 5.04 3.59 -0.62
C VAL A 192 4.18 4.73 -1.14
N ILE A 193 2.94 4.43 -1.53
CA ILE A 193 1.90 5.44 -1.81
C ILE A 193 0.71 5.14 -0.90
N CYS A 194 0.39 6.07 -0.02
CA CYS A 194 -0.60 5.88 1.03
C CYS A 194 -1.68 6.97 1.00
N SER A 195 -2.96 6.61 0.90
CA SER A 195 -4.04 7.56 1.09
C SER A 195 -4.31 7.76 2.58
N LEU A 196 -4.32 9.02 3.02
CA LEU A 196 -4.48 9.43 4.41
C LEU A 196 -5.54 10.52 4.54
N HIS A 197 -6.17 10.60 5.71
CA HIS A 197 -7.17 11.63 6.00
C HIS A 197 -6.62 12.75 6.89
N ASP A 198 -5.67 12.45 7.76
CA ASP A 198 -5.07 13.41 8.68
C ASP A 198 -3.86 14.09 8.04
N PRO A 199 -3.91 15.43 7.81
CA PRO A 199 -2.76 16.17 7.29
C PRO A 199 -1.49 16.04 8.13
N LYS A 200 -1.61 15.87 9.46
CA LYS A 200 -0.47 15.71 10.34
C LYS A 200 0.28 14.40 10.07
N GLN A 201 -0.46 13.31 9.81
CA GLN A 201 0.16 12.04 9.42
C GLN A 201 0.91 12.16 8.10
N VAL A 202 0.37 12.94 7.14
CA VAL A 202 1.08 13.19 5.88
C VAL A 202 2.36 13.99 6.11
N GLU A 203 2.32 15.05 6.93
CA GLU A 203 3.49 15.87 7.25
C GLU A 203 4.57 15.09 8.02
N GLU A 204 4.17 14.12 8.85
CA GLU A 204 5.08 13.33 9.68
C GLU A 204 5.77 12.19 8.91
N PHE A 205 5.06 11.53 7.99
CA PHE A 205 5.54 10.30 7.37
C PHE A 205 5.91 10.42 5.89
N ALA A 206 5.36 11.40 5.16
CA ALA A 206 5.54 11.46 3.72
C ALA A 206 6.72 12.35 3.30
N ASP A 207 7.47 11.89 2.30
CA ASP A 207 8.49 12.69 1.62
C ASP A 207 7.86 13.62 0.57
N LYS A 208 6.72 13.20 0.01
CA LYS A 208 5.89 13.95 -0.96
C LYS A 208 4.42 13.82 -0.64
N VAL A 209 3.65 14.80 -1.04
CA VAL A 209 2.20 14.76 -0.94
C VAL A 209 1.53 15.04 -2.28
N ILE A 210 0.52 14.25 -2.60
CA ILE A 210 -0.42 14.51 -3.69
C ILE A 210 -1.70 15.05 -3.06
N ARG A 211 -1.95 16.35 -3.26
CA ARG A 211 -3.15 17.04 -2.75
C ARG A 211 -4.21 17.14 -3.84
N ILE A 212 -5.41 16.71 -3.50
CA ILE A 212 -6.58 16.81 -4.37
C ILE A 212 -7.42 17.98 -3.89
N ASP A 213 -7.55 19.01 -4.75
CA ASP A 213 -8.35 20.19 -4.44
C ASP A 213 -9.85 19.83 -4.51
N SER A 214 -10.58 20.06 -3.41
CA SER A 214 -12.02 19.83 -3.35
C SER A 214 -12.84 20.80 -4.19
N THR A 215 -12.29 21.99 -4.50
CA THR A 215 -12.93 23.03 -5.29
C THR A 215 -12.67 22.87 -6.79
N ASN A 216 -11.53 22.26 -7.14
CA ASN A 216 -11.18 21.88 -8.50
C ASN A 216 -10.62 20.45 -8.51
N PRO A 217 -11.49 19.43 -8.47
CA PRO A 217 -11.10 18.05 -8.29
C PRO A 217 -10.29 17.47 -9.46
N GLU A 218 -10.19 18.17 -10.57
CA GLU A 218 -9.37 17.77 -11.72
C GLU A 218 -7.90 18.20 -11.54
N GLN A 219 -7.61 19.15 -10.63
CA GLN A 219 -6.26 19.66 -10.37
C GLN A 219 -5.68 18.98 -9.12
N TRP A 220 -4.73 18.10 -9.36
CA TRP A 220 -3.95 17.45 -8.32
C TRP A 220 -2.57 18.09 -8.25
N LYS A 221 -2.16 18.50 -7.05
CA LYS A 221 -0.85 19.10 -6.82
C LYS A 221 0.07 18.11 -6.17
N VAL A 222 1.28 18.02 -6.70
CA VAL A 222 2.36 17.21 -6.13
C VAL A 222 3.36 18.18 -5.49
N GLU A 223 3.60 18.00 -4.20
CA GLU A 223 4.46 18.86 -3.38
C GLU A 223 5.51 17.99 -2.68
N GLU A 224 6.78 18.42 -2.70
CA GLU A 224 7.83 17.82 -1.87
C GLU A 224 7.64 18.33 -0.42
N LEU A 225 7.75 17.46 0.55
CA LEU A 225 7.78 17.81 1.96
C LEU A 225 9.26 17.79 2.42
N SER A 226 9.65 18.83 3.13
CA SER A 226 11.05 19.04 3.58
C SER A 226 11.28 18.45 4.98
#